data_6f646a6f9ffe8822762e0345d32253ac
#
_entry.id   6f646a6f9ffe8822762e0345d32253ac
#
_cell.length_a   1.000
_cell.length_b   1.000
_cell.length_c   1.000
_cell.angle_alpha   90.00
_cell.angle_beta   90.00
_cell.angle_gamma   90.00
#
_symmetry.space_group_name_H-M   'P 1'
#
loop_
_entity.id
_entity.type
_entity.pdbx_description
1 polymer ?
#
loop_
_entity_poly.entity_id
_entity_poly.type
_entity_poly.pdbx_seq_one_letter_code
_entity_poly.pdbx_strand_id
1 'polypeptide(L)'
;MSGFGWRGRLGPAVPVAPGARVDRFEVFFDLVFVFSFFIITRATALQVSGGALLHALLVLAVLWWSWVVHCVVATRIRLGEGFVPVLMTVGMAALFTFALSLPNAFRDPRGNEAGPIVAAVSYIVIRLVHLLLYLHAVRDSPNERRQLVRFAPELVGSTLLLLIAALIPPKIDDLFSAAAVRDGLWATVVLLQYGTGIVAGTWGWGVASAEHWTERYDLILIIALGESVISVGVGSNLLGQPPTWPAVAAAVLGIFFTAALWWAHYDMIGPAARIALHASQDGPRVAMARDAYAYLFLPMIAGIILFALGAEMIVHQIADPHVPQHLSTQGPGVPLLFGGVICYICGNMLFQLRTLRTLSWTRVGTVLLLAATIPVAQHIPALAALTVLTAITVGMVAAEVVVFDEGRRALRGLVFEERTSHEAHEAAYRARWHEPHERDEGE
;
A
#
# COMPACT_ATOMS: atom_id res chain seq x y z
N MET A 1 -2.66 -6.78 -51.48
CA MET A 1 -2.91 -5.72 -50.48
C MET A 1 -4.07 -6.19 -49.60
N SER A 2 -3.79 -6.97 -48.57
CA SER A 2 -4.78 -7.52 -47.64
C SER A 2 -5.05 -6.50 -46.54
N GLY A 3 -6.32 -6.10 -46.41
CA GLY A 3 -6.77 -5.10 -45.45
C GLY A 3 -6.39 -5.45 -44.02
N PHE A 4 -5.69 -4.56 -43.40
CA PHE A 4 -5.32 -4.61 -41.98
C PHE A 4 -6.58 -4.30 -41.14
N GLY A 5 -7.39 -5.35 -40.90
CA GLY A 5 -8.62 -5.23 -40.14
C GLY A 5 -8.34 -4.95 -38.65
N TRP A 6 -8.73 -3.79 -38.17
CA TRP A 6 -8.68 -3.37 -36.75
C TRP A 6 -9.50 -4.27 -35.81
N ARG A 7 -10.35 -5.15 -36.33
CA ARG A 7 -11.22 -6.05 -35.54
C ARG A 7 -10.48 -7.19 -34.82
N GLY A 8 -9.20 -7.45 -35.13
CA GLY A 8 -8.41 -8.54 -34.53
C GLY A 8 -7.57 -8.14 -33.30
N ARG A 9 -7.51 -6.85 -32.93
CA ARG A 9 -6.61 -6.37 -31.85
C ARG A 9 -7.25 -6.28 -30.45
N LEU A 10 -8.55 -6.39 -30.35
CA LEU A 10 -9.23 -6.56 -29.06
C LEU A 10 -9.43 -8.07 -28.81
N GLY A 11 -8.33 -8.78 -28.64
CA GLY A 11 -8.36 -10.21 -28.32
C GLY A 11 -9.22 -10.52 -27.08
N PRO A 12 -9.60 -11.79 -26.87
CA PRO A 12 -10.27 -12.20 -25.64
C PRO A 12 -9.43 -11.81 -24.43
N ALA A 13 -10.10 -11.44 -23.31
CA ALA A 13 -9.40 -11.27 -22.04
C ALA A 13 -8.65 -12.57 -21.73
N VAL A 14 -7.33 -12.49 -21.55
CA VAL A 14 -6.54 -13.66 -21.20
C VAL A 14 -6.60 -13.85 -19.70
N PRO A 15 -7.24 -14.93 -19.20
CA PRO A 15 -7.35 -15.15 -17.77
C PRO A 15 -5.98 -15.41 -17.15
N VAL A 16 -5.83 -15.02 -15.90
CA VAL A 16 -4.65 -15.32 -15.10
C VAL A 16 -4.66 -16.81 -14.77
N ALA A 17 -3.57 -17.51 -15.07
CA ALA A 17 -3.42 -18.91 -14.73
C ALA A 17 -3.19 -19.08 -13.21
N PRO A 18 -3.64 -20.20 -12.59
CA PRO A 18 -3.23 -20.55 -11.24
C PRO A 18 -1.69 -20.62 -11.16
N GLY A 19 -1.09 -20.00 -10.14
CA GLY A 19 0.37 -19.90 -9.99
C GLY A 19 1.05 -18.83 -10.84
N ALA A 20 0.28 -17.96 -11.53
CA ALA A 20 0.85 -16.81 -12.23
C ALA A 20 1.51 -15.86 -11.22
N ARG A 21 2.67 -15.33 -11.60
CA ARG A 21 3.40 -14.28 -10.86
C ARG A 21 2.99 -12.89 -11.33
N VAL A 22 3.33 -11.89 -10.52
CA VAL A 22 3.09 -10.48 -10.83
C VAL A 22 3.86 -10.06 -12.09
N ASP A 23 3.18 -9.38 -13.02
CA ASP A 23 3.80 -8.86 -14.24
C ASP A 23 4.61 -7.58 -13.92
N ARG A 24 5.65 -7.33 -14.71
CA ARG A 24 6.46 -6.10 -14.63
C ARG A 24 5.63 -4.83 -14.78
N PHE A 25 4.59 -4.89 -15.57
CA PHE A 25 3.66 -3.76 -15.76
C PHE A 25 2.85 -3.46 -14.48
N GLU A 26 2.48 -4.48 -13.73
CA GLU A 26 1.81 -4.33 -12.43
C GLU A 26 2.74 -3.69 -11.39
N VAL A 27 4.03 -4.08 -11.39
CA VAL A 27 5.04 -3.45 -10.52
C VAL A 27 5.22 -1.98 -10.86
N PHE A 28 5.19 -1.63 -12.16
CA PHE A 28 5.24 -0.24 -12.59
C PHE A 28 4.01 0.56 -12.13
N PHE A 29 2.82 -0.04 -12.20
CA PHE A 29 1.61 0.56 -11.63
C PHE A 29 1.75 0.81 -10.12
N ASP A 30 2.26 -0.16 -9.37
CA ASP A 30 2.45 -0.05 -7.92
C ASP A 30 3.46 1.06 -7.57
N LEU A 31 4.50 1.25 -8.38
CA LEU A 31 5.46 2.35 -8.21
C LEU A 31 4.78 3.72 -8.37
N VAL A 32 3.95 3.88 -9.41
CA VAL A 32 3.18 5.12 -9.62
C VAL A 32 2.19 5.34 -8.46
N PHE A 33 1.58 4.27 -7.94
CA PHE A 33 0.67 4.35 -6.82
C PHE A 33 1.39 4.83 -5.54
N VAL A 34 2.57 4.28 -5.22
CA VAL A 34 3.33 4.65 -4.02
C VAL A 34 3.84 6.10 -4.09
N PHE A 35 4.03 6.65 -5.28
CA PHE A 35 4.29 8.09 -5.40
C PHE A 35 3.22 8.95 -4.69
N SER A 36 1.98 8.46 -4.63
CA SER A 36 0.91 9.14 -3.86
C SER A 36 1.21 9.19 -2.36
N PHE A 37 1.91 8.18 -1.80
CA PHE A 37 2.32 8.17 -0.40
C PHE A 37 3.34 9.27 -0.13
N PHE A 38 4.33 9.42 -1.01
CA PHE A 38 5.29 10.51 -0.95
C PHE A 38 4.60 11.88 -0.96
N ILE A 39 3.61 12.08 -1.84
CA ILE A 39 2.85 13.34 -1.89
C ILE A 39 2.05 13.56 -0.61
N ILE A 40 1.42 12.52 -0.05
CA ILE A 40 0.69 12.61 1.23
C ILE A 40 1.64 13.03 2.35
N THR A 41 2.78 12.34 2.49
CA THR A 41 3.82 12.64 3.49
C THR A 41 4.28 14.08 3.36
N ARG A 42 4.68 14.52 2.16
CA ARG A 42 5.17 15.88 1.90
C ARG A 42 4.12 16.96 2.13
N ALA A 43 2.88 16.75 1.66
CA ALA A 43 1.79 17.69 1.87
C ALA A 43 1.46 17.87 3.36
N THR A 44 1.53 16.78 4.13
CA THR A 44 1.28 16.80 5.58
C THR A 44 2.45 17.42 6.33
N ALA A 45 3.71 17.21 5.89
CA ALA A 45 4.91 17.77 6.50
C ALA A 45 4.94 19.32 6.45
N LEU A 46 4.33 19.92 5.43
CA LEU A 46 4.28 21.39 5.31
C LEU A 46 3.53 22.08 6.45
N GLN A 47 2.52 21.44 7.01
CA GLN A 47 1.73 21.96 8.13
C GLN A 47 1.09 20.82 8.92
N VAL A 48 1.85 20.25 9.84
CA VAL A 48 1.37 19.14 10.68
C VAL A 48 0.33 19.65 11.66
N SER A 49 -0.90 19.13 11.54
CA SER A 49 -2.03 19.41 12.42
C SER A 49 -2.92 18.17 12.47
N GLY A 50 -3.82 18.12 13.47
CA GLY A 50 -4.81 17.03 13.54
C GLY A 50 -5.69 16.94 12.29
N GLY A 51 -6.07 18.09 11.71
CA GLY A 51 -6.79 18.15 10.44
C GLY A 51 -5.98 17.62 9.27
N ALA A 52 -4.70 18.01 9.13
CA ALA A 52 -3.83 17.52 8.07
C ALA A 52 -3.61 15.99 8.15
N LEU A 53 -3.49 15.46 9.36
CA LEU A 53 -3.38 13.99 9.58
C LEU A 53 -4.69 13.28 9.22
N LEU A 54 -5.84 13.85 9.57
CA LEU A 54 -7.14 13.32 9.17
C LEU A 54 -7.26 13.29 7.64
N HIS A 55 -6.93 14.39 6.96
CA HIS A 55 -6.96 14.46 5.50
C HIS A 55 -6.02 13.43 4.86
N ALA A 56 -4.81 13.29 5.39
CA ALA A 56 -3.85 12.28 4.95
C ALA A 56 -4.41 10.85 5.04
N LEU A 57 -5.05 10.51 6.16
CA LEU A 57 -5.67 9.19 6.37
C LEU A 57 -6.90 8.96 5.49
N LEU A 58 -7.76 9.98 5.30
CA LEU A 58 -8.92 9.89 4.40
C LEU A 58 -8.47 9.64 2.95
N VAL A 59 -7.49 10.41 2.49
CA VAL A 59 -6.92 10.25 1.15
C VAL A 59 -6.27 8.89 0.99
N LEU A 60 -5.46 8.47 1.95
CA LEU A 60 -4.83 7.16 1.94
C LEU A 60 -5.88 6.04 1.84
N ALA A 61 -6.96 6.13 2.62
CA ALA A 61 -8.03 5.13 2.60
C ALA A 61 -8.71 5.05 1.22
N VAL A 62 -9.02 6.19 0.59
CA VAL A 62 -9.63 6.24 -0.76
C VAL A 62 -8.69 5.68 -1.82
N LEU A 63 -7.41 6.06 -1.77
CA LEU A 63 -6.38 5.53 -2.66
C LEU A 63 -6.17 4.04 -2.48
N TRP A 64 -6.05 3.58 -1.24
CA TRP A 64 -5.87 2.17 -0.92
C TRP A 64 -7.01 1.31 -1.46
N TRP A 65 -8.25 1.75 -1.28
CA TRP A 65 -9.40 1.06 -1.86
C TRP A 65 -9.32 0.97 -3.38
N SER A 66 -8.94 2.07 -4.04
CA SER A 66 -8.74 2.09 -5.48
C SER A 66 -7.67 1.09 -5.93
N TRP A 67 -6.56 0.98 -5.18
CA TRP A 67 -5.51 -0.01 -5.43
C TRP A 67 -6.01 -1.45 -5.22
N VAL A 68 -6.75 -1.72 -4.14
CA VAL A 68 -7.36 -3.03 -3.87
C VAL A 68 -8.27 -3.47 -5.03
N VAL A 69 -9.09 -2.56 -5.56
CA VAL A 69 -9.95 -2.87 -6.72
C VAL A 69 -9.11 -3.22 -7.96
N HIS A 70 -7.99 -2.54 -8.20
CA HIS A 70 -7.06 -2.91 -9.27
C HIS A 70 -6.48 -4.32 -9.05
N CYS A 71 -6.08 -4.65 -7.83
CA CYS A 71 -5.60 -5.99 -7.50
C CYS A 71 -6.64 -7.07 -7.79
N VAL A 72 -7.92 -6.82 -7.45
CA VAL A 72 -9.02 -7.76 -7.76
C VAL A 72 -9.16 -7.98 -9.26
N VAL A 73 -9.07 -6.93 -10.08
CA VAL A 73 -9.11 -7.05 -11.55
C VAL A 73 -7.88 -7.80 -12.07
N ALA A 74 -6.69 -7.48 -11.55
CA ALA A 74 -5.43 -8.11 -11.95
C ALA A 74 -5.38 -9.62 -11.68
N THR A 75 -6.14 -10.13 -10.70
CA THR A 75 -6.26 -11.59 -10.50
C THR A 75 -7.08 -12.30 -11.57
N ARG A 76 -7.81 -11.57 -12.41
CA ARG A 76 -8.74 -12.13 -13.41
C ARG A 76 -8.20 -12.08 -14.83
N ILE A 77 -7.48 -11.02 -15.18
CA ILE A 77 -6.96 -10.77 -16.53
C ILE A 77 -5.50 -10.35 -16.45
N ARG A 78 -4.74 -10.72 -17.48
CA ARG A 78 -3.35 -10.27 -17.64
C ARG A 78 -3.32 -8.81 -18.03
N LEU A 79 -2.76 -7.98 -17.17
CA LEU A 79 -2.74 -6.52 -17.36
C LEU A 79 -1.74 -6.08 -18.44
N GLY A 80 -0.75 -6.91 -18.79
CA GLY A 80 0.28 -6.60 -19.80
C GLY A 80 -0.12 -6.90 -21.24
N GLU A 81 -1.33 -7.39 -21.52
CA GLU A 81 -1.72 -7.89 -22.85
C GLU A 81 -2.86 -7.09 -23.50
N GLY A 82 -2.86 -7.06 -24.82
CA GLY A 82 -3.92 -6.45 -25.64
C GLY A 82 -4.02 -4.92 -25.48
N PHE A 83 -5.23 -4.40 -25.27
CA PHE A 83 -5.47 -2.97 -25.05
C PHE A 83 -5.44 -2.58 -23.55
N VAL A 84 -5.40 -3.58 -22.65
CA VAL A 84 -5.44 -3.38 -21.20
C VAL A 84 -4.30 -2.46 -20.73
N PRO A 85 -3.04 -2.57 -21.20
CA PRO A 85 -1.96 -1.66 -20.84
C PRO A 85 -2.27 -0.19 -21.14
N VAL A 86 -2.97 0.10 -22.24
CA VAL A 86 -3.34 1.49 -22.60
C VAL A 86 -4.34 2.04 -21.57
N LEU A 87 -5.36 1.26 -21.23
CA LEU A 87 -6.36 1.66 -20.26
C LEU A 87 -5.76 1.81 -18.85
N MET A 88 -4.87 0.90 -18.47
CA MET A 88 -4.09 1.00 -17.22
C MET A 88 -3.20 2.24 -17.20
N THR A 89 -2.56 2.61 -18.33
CA THR A 89 -1.76 3.83 -18.43
C THR A 89 -2.62 5.09 -18.21
N VAL A 90 -3.84 5.12 -18.75
CA VAL A 90 -4.80 6.20 -18.47
C VAL A 90 -5.15 6.23 -16.96
N GLY A 91 -5.38 5.07 -16.36
CA GLY A 91 -5.60 4.95 -14.91
C GLY A 91 -4.41 5.46 -14.08
N MET A 92 -3.18 5.10 -14.47
CA MET A 92 -1.96 5.59 -13.82
C MET A 92 -1.80 7.12 -13.94
N ALA A 93 -2.06 7.67 -15.13
CA ALA A 93 -2.01 9.13 -15.33
C ALA A 93 -3.06 9.85 -14.47
N ALA A 94 -4.26 9.30 -14.38
CA ALA A 94 -5.31 9.83 -13.51
C ALA A 94 -4.94 9.71 -12.02
N LEU A 95 -4.37 8.58 -11.60
CA LEU A 95 -3.89 8.36 -10.23
C LEU A 95 -2.78 9.37 -9.87
N PHE A 96 -1.81 9.55 -10.76
CA PHE A 96 -0.74 10.51 -10.58
C PHE A 96 -1.28 11.95 -10.46
N THR A 97 -2.20 12.33 -11.34
CA THR A 97 -2.85 13.65 -11.32
C THR A 97 -3.68 13.83 -10.05
N PHE A 98 -4.38 12.79 -9.60
CA PHE A 98 -5.09 12.78 -8.34
C PHE A 98 -4.13 13.08 -7.18
N ALA A 99 -3.00 12.34 -7.10
CA ALA A 99 -2.00 12.55 -6.07
C ALA A 99 -1.44 13.98 -6.07
N LEU A 100 -1.11 14.54 -7.23
CA LEU A 100 -0.62 15.92 -7.35
C LEU A 100 -1.64 16.97 -6.89
N SER A 101 -2.93 16.68 -7.00
CA SER A 101 -4.00 17.61 -6.57
C SER A 101 -4.27 17.59 -5.07
N LEU A 102 -3.81 16.56 -4.34
CA LEU A 102 -4.13 16.34 -2.92
C LEU A 102 -3.76 17.50 -1.99
N PRO A 103 -2.61 18.19 -2.11
CA PRO A 103 -2.29 19.33 -1.24
C PRO A 103 -3.33 20.46 -1.31
N ASN A 104 -4.06 20.55 -2.42
CA ASN A 104 -5.07 21.58 -2.67
C ASN A 104 -6.51 21.03 -2.60
N ALA A 105 -6.71 19.71 -2.51
CA ALA A 105 -8.04 19.10 -2.48
C ALA A 105 -8.86 19.49 -1.24
N PHE A 106 -8.17 19.85 -0.13
CA PHE A 106 -8.77 20.28 1.14
C PHE A 106 -8.60 21.76 1.43
N ARG A 107 -8.05 22.52 0.50
CA ARG A 107 -7.94 23.97 0.62
C ARG A 107 -9.08 24.62 -0.14
N ASP A 108 -9.68 25.63 0.46
CA ASP A 108 -10.66 26.52 -0.18
C ASP A 108 -10.05 27.90 -0.41
N PRO A 109 -9.13 28.05 -1.39
CA PRO A 109 -8.77 29.39 -1.81
C PRO A 109 -9.93 29.93 -2.63
N ARG A 110 -10.63 30.95 -2.10
CA ARG A 110 -11.66 31.67 -2.86
C ARG A 110 -11.06 32.10 -4.21
N GLY A 111 -11.60 31.55 -5.30
CA GLY A 111 -11.15 31.84 -6.66
C GLY A 111 -10.16 30.82 -7.28
N ASN A 112 -9.79 29.73 -6.60
CA ASN A 112 -8.98 28.65 -7.21
C ASN A 112 -9.58 27.28 -6.84
N GLU A 113 -10.68 26.92 -7.49
CA GLU A 113 -11.39 25.64 -7.32
C GLU A 113 -10.70 24.48 -8.08
N ALA A 114 -9.56 24.74 -8.74
CA ALA A 114 -8.92 23.76 -9.62
C ALA A 114 -8.48 22.50 -8.84
N GLY A 115 -7.94 22.63 -7.64
CA GLY A 115 -7.46 21.48 -6.86
C GLY A 115 -8.54 20.44 -6.56
N PRO A 116 -9.64 20.81 -5.89
CA PRO A 116 -10.75 19.89 -5.62
C PRO A 116 -11.38 19.30 -6.89
N ILE A 117 -11.55 20.10 -7.95
CA ILE A 117 -12.13 19.65 -9.22
C ILE A 117 -11.19 18.65 -9.91
N VAL A 118 -9.89 18.93 -9.98
CA VAL A 118 -8.91 17.99 -10.56
C VAL A 118 -8.88 16.69 -9.78
N ALA A 119 -8.94 16.73 -8.45
CA ALA A 119 -9.05 15.53 -7.63
C ALA A 119 -10.31 14.71 -7.98
N ALA A 120 -11.48 15.34 -8.00
CA ALA A 120 -12.73 14.66 -8.31
C ALA A 120 -12.74 14.07 -9.72
N VAL A 121 -12.32 14.83 -10.73
CA VAL A 121 -12.26 14.35 -12.14
C VAL A 121 -11.26 13.21 -12.29
N SER A 122 -10.08 13.32 -11.68
CA SER A 122 -9.09 12.24 -11.71
C SER A 122 -9.63 10.97 -11.06
N TYR A 123 -10.34 11.10 -9.93
CA TYR A 123 -10.98 9.96 -9.28
C TYR A 123 -12.06 9.34 -10.17
N ILE A 124 -12.88 10.15 -10.85
CA ILE A 124 -13.88 9.65 -11.83
C ILE A 124 -13.19 8.82 -12.91
N VAL A 125 -12.08 9.30 -13.47
CA VAL A 125 -11.31 8.56 -14.49
C VAL A 125 -10.78 7.24 -13.94
N ILE A 126 -10.20 7.23 -12.73
CA ILE A 126 -9.74 6.00 -12.08
C ILE A 126 -10.88 5.00 -11.95
N ARG A 127 -12.05 5.43 -11.47
CA ARG A 127 -13.23 4.56 -11.29
C ARG A 127 -13.81 4.06 -12.61
N LEU A 128 -13.78 4.90 -13.64
CA LEU A 128 -14.20 4.50 -14.99
C LEU A 128 -13.26 3.44 -15.58
N VAL A 129 -11.95 3.62 -15.43
CA VAL A 129 -10.95 2.62 -15.82
C VAL A 129 -11.21 1.28 -15.11
N HIS A 130 -11.45 1.31 -13.79
CA HIS A 130 -11.81 0.10 -13.02
C HIS A 130 -13.05 -0.58 -13.60
N LEU A 131 -14.10 0.18 -13.86
CA LEU A 131 -15.34 -0.35 -14.40
C LEU A 131 -15.13 -1.00 -15.77
N LEU A 132 -14.40 -0.34 -16.66
CA LEU A 132 -14.12 -0.85 -18.02
C LEU A 132 -13.27 -2.11 -17.98
N LEU A 133 -12.22 -2.15 -17.14
CA LEU A 133 -11.38 -3.33 -16.93
C LEU A 133 -12.18 -4.50 -16.34
N TYR A 134 -13.02 -4.22 -15.33
CA TYR A 134 -13.86 -5.25 -14.73
C TYR A 134 -14.89 -5.80 -15.74
N LEU A 135 -15.59 -4.93 -16.48
CA LEU A 135 -16.53 -5.33 -17.52
C LEU A 135 -15.85 -6.19 -18.60
N HIS A 136 -14.61 -5.84 -18.96
CA HIS A 136 -13.81 -6.62 -19.89
C HIS A 136 -13.46 -8.00 -19.31
N ALA A 137 -13.08 -8.05 -18.03
CA ALA A 137 -12.72 -9.28 -17.33
C ALA A 137 -13.89 -10.27 -17.21
N VAL A 138 -15.12 -9.76 -16.98
CA VAL A 138 -16.31 -10.59 -16.73
C VAL A 138 -17.26 -10.68 -17.94
N ARG A 139 -16.81 -10.28 -19.12
CA ARG A 139 -17.68 -10.19 -20.31
C ARG A 139 -18.35 -11.52 -20.68
N ASP A 140 -17.67 -12.64 -20.44
CA ASP A 140 -18.12 -13.99 -20.77
C ASP A 140 -18.82 -14.70 -19.59
N SER A 141 -18.98 -14.01 -18.44
CA SER A 141 -19.56 -14.56 -17.21
C SER A 141 -20.79 -13.78 -16.74
N PRO A 142 -22.02 -14.14 -17.18
CA PRO A 142 -23.25 -13.40 -16.85
C PRO A 142 -23.51 -13.29 -15.33
N ASN A 143 -23.13 -14.31 -14.56
CA ASN A 143 -23.30 -14.30 -13.09
C ASN A 143 -22.39 -13.28 -12.43
N GLU A 144 -21.16 -13.13 -12.90
CA GLU A 144 -20.22 -12.15 -12.38
C GLU A 144 -20.60 -10.72 -12.78
N ARG A 145 -21.19 -10.52 -13.97
CA ARG A 145 -21.77 -9.23 -14.35
C ARG A 145 -22.88 -8.76 -13.41
N ARG A 146 -23.70 -9.66 -12.90
CA ARG A 146 -24.75 -9.32 -11.90
C ARG A 146 -24.17 -8.84 -10.57
N GLN A 147 -22.93 -9.20 -10.25
CA GLN A 147 -22.25 -8.73 -9.04
C GLN A 147 -21.94 -7.23 -9.11
N LEU A 148 -21.76 -6.67 -10.30
CA LEU A 148 -21.58 -5.23 -10.49
C LEU A 148 -22.70 -4.42 -9.85
N VAL A 149 -23.93 -4.91 -9.88
CA VAL A 149 -25.10 -4.23 -9.26
C VAL A 149 -24.89 -4.04 -7.75
N ARG A 150 -24.16 -4.96 -7.08
CA ARG A 150 -23.88 -4.84 -5.63
C ARG A 150 -22.80 -3.82 -5.31
N PHE A 151 -21.83 -3.65 -6.21
CA PHE A 151 -20.79 -2.64 -6.07
C PHE A 151 -21.15 -1.31 -6.72
N ALA A 152 -22.25 -1.25 -7.49
CA ALA A 152 -22.72 -0.01 -8.08
C ALA A 152 -22.99 1.12 -7.07
N PRO A 153 -23.60 0.86 -5.88
CA PRO A 153 -23.79 1.93 -4.88
C PRO A 153 -22.47 2.51 -4.39
N GLU A 154 -21.43 1.67 -4.19
CA GLU A 154 -20.10 2.13 -3.82
C GLU A 154 -19.44 2.90 -4.96
N LEU A 155 -19.46 2.37 -6.18
CA LEU A 155 -18.85 2.98 -7.35
C LEU A 155 -19.46 4.35 -7.67
N VAL A 156 -20.79 4.42 -7.75
CA VAL A 156 -21.53 5.65 -8.08
C VAL A 156 -21.54 6.60 -6.90
N GLY A 157 -21.80 6.09 -5.67
CA GLY A 157 -21.89 6.88 -4.47
C GLY A 157 -20.58 7.58 -4.12
N SER A 158 -19.45 6.85 -4.14
CA SER A 158 -18.14 7.44 -3.84
C SER A 158 -17.76 8.51 -4.88
N THR A 159 -18.06 8.27 -6.16
CA THR A 159 -17.80 9.21 -7.25
C THR A 159 -18.61 10.48 -7.09
N LEU A 160 -19.91 10.35 -6.82
CA LEU A 160 -20.82 11.49 -6.62
C LEU A 160 -20.46 12.28 -5.35
N LEU A 161 -20.13 11.60 -4.26
CA LEU A 161 -19.76 12.25 -3.00
C LEU A 161 -18.47 13.07 -3.14
N LEU A 162 -17.45 12.57 -3.84
CA LEU A 162 -16.23 13.33 -4.11
C LEU A 162 -16.48 14.50 -5.05
N LEU A 163 -17.35 14.36 -6.03
CA LEU A 163 -17.75 15.46 -6.89
C LEU A 163 -18.50 16.54 -6.09
N ILE A 164 -19.41 16.14 -5.19
CA ILE A 164 -20.10 17.04 -4.28
C ILE A 164 -19.09 17.74 -3.34
N ALA A 165 -18.10 16.99 -2.82
CA ALA A 165 -17.04 17.54 -1.97
C ALA A 165 -16.17 18.58 -2.69
N ALA A 166 -16.06 18.49 -4.03
CA ALA A 166 -15.36 19.48 -4.82
C ALA A 166 -16.20 20.73 -5.15
N LEU A 167 -17.53 20.60 -5.27
CA LEU A 167 -18.38 21.66 -5.83
C LEU A 167 -19.21 22.41 -4.77
N ILE A 168 -19.56 21.79 -3.65
CA ILE A 168 -20.48 22.39 -2.66
C ILE A 168 -19.72 23.20 -1.58
N PRO A 169 -18.67 22.68 -0.91
CA PRO A 169 -17.98 23.41 0.15
C PRO A 169 -17.48 24.81 -0.26
N PRO A 170 -16.93 25.02 -1.47
CA PRO A 170 -16.49 26.36 -1.90
C PRO A 170 -17.60 27.42 -1.95
N LYS A 171 -18.87 27.01 -1.95
CA LYS A 171 -20.05 27.89 -1.99
C LYS A 171 -20.61 28.22 -0.59
N ILE A 172 -20.03 27.62 0.45
CA ILE A 172 -20.43 27.87 1.83
C ILE A 172 -19.62 29.05 2.35
N ASP A 173 -20.28 30.10 2.83
CA ASP A 173 -19.62 31.32 3.28
C ASP A 173 -18.81 31.11 4.57
N ASP A 174 -19.29 30.28 5.49
CA ASP A 174 -18.58 29.92 6.71
C ASP A 174 -17.52 28.85 6.45
N LEU A 175 -16.25 29.21 6.61
CA LEU A 175 -15.10 28.32 6.36
C LEU A 175 -15.08 27.07 7.23
N PHE A 176 -15.55 27.17 8.47
CA PHE A 176 -15.61 26.03 9.39
C PHE A 176 -16.66 25.02 8.92
N SER A 177 -17.86 25.49 8.57
CA SER A 177 -18.93 24.64 8.01
C SER A 177 -18.52 24.04 6.66
N ALA A 178 -17.84 24.80 5.80
CA ALA A 178 -17.31 24.32 4.53
C ALA A 178 -16.32 23.17 4.73
N ALA A 179 -15.35 23.32 5.63
CA ALA A 179 -14.37 22.28 5.95
C ALA A 179 -15.07 21.04 6.55
N ALA A 180 -15.97 21.22 7.50
CA ALA A 180 -16.70 20.11 8.14
C ALA A 180 -17.56 19.32 7.14
N VAL A 181 -18.23 20.00 6.20
CA VAL A 181 -19.01 19.36 5.15
C VAL A 181 -18.10 18.55 4.22
N ARG A 182 -16.98 19.12 3.81
CA ARG A 182 -16.00 18.43 2.95
C ARG A 182 -15.44 17.20 3.64
N ASP A 183 -14.96 17.32 4.86
CA ASP A 183 -14.38 16.22 5.63
C ASP A 183 -15.42 15.12 5.90
N GLY A 184 -16.66 15.51 6.19
CA GLY A 184 -17.79 14.59 6.31
C GLY A 184 -18.09 13.82 5.02
N LEU A 185 -18.03 14.48 3.86
CA LEU A 185 -18.22 13.85 2.56
C LEU A 185 -17.10 12.84 2.25
N TRP A 186 -15.83 13.20 2.50
CA TRP A 186 -14.69 12.28 2.34
C TRP A 186 -14.79 11.10 3.30
N ALA A 187 -15.13 11.31 4.57
CA ALA A 187 -15.36 10.24 5.52
C ALA A 187 -16.50 9.31 5.07
N THR A 188 -17.58 9.87 4.52
CA THR A 188 -18.69 9.07 3.97
C THR A 188 -18.26 8.23 2.77
N VAL A 189 -17.37 8.74 1.90
CA VAL A 189 -16.75 7.96 0.83
C VAL A 189 -16.01 6.75 1.40
N VAL A 190 -15.16 6.94 2.39
CA VAL A 190 -14.43 5.84 3.04
C VAL A 190 -15.39 4.83 3.67
N LEU A 191 -16.39 5.30 4.41
CA LEU A 191 -17.40 4.42 5.02
C LEU A 191 -18.18 3.62 3.95
N LEU A 192 -18.52 4.24 2.84
CA LEU A 192 -19.24 3.58 1.74
C LEU A 192 -18.37 2.51 1.07
N GLN A 193 -17.09 2.81 0.79
CA GLN A 193 -16.15 1.89 0.17
C GLN A 193 -15.92 0.65 1.04
N TYR A 194 -15.49 0.87 2.27
CA TYR A 194 -15.15 -0.23 3.18
C TYR A 194 -16.39 -0.94 3.72
N GLY A 195 -17.46 -0.19 3.99
CA GLY A 195 -18.74 -0.73 4.44
C GLY A 195 -19.39 -1.65 3.39
N THR A 196 -19.37 -1.27 2.12
CA THR A 196 -19.86 -2.11 1.02
C THR A 196 -19.10 -3.44 0.95
N GLY A 197 -17.76 -3.41 1.10
CA GLY A 197 -16.95 -4.63 1.12
C GLY A 197 -17.27 -5.56 2.30
N ILE A 198 -17.62 -5.00 3.47
CA ILE A 198 -18.05 -5.78 4.64
C ILE A 198 -19.45 -6.38 4.42
N VAL A 199 -20.41 -5.55 3.98
CA VAL A 199 -21.81 -5.97 3.78
C VAL A 199 -21.96 -6.97 2.64
N ALA A 200 -21.23 -6.78 1.53
CA ALA A 200 -21.21 -7.73 0.42
C ALA A 200 -20.61 -9.11 0.81
N GLY A 201 -19.87 -9.17 1.89
CA GLY A 201 -19.25 -10.39 2.38
C GLY A 201 -18.20 -10.94 1.40
N THR A 202 -18.18 -12.24 1.20
CA THR A 202 -17.27 -12.91 0.24
C THR A 202 -17.87 -13.02 -1.17
N TRP A 203 -19.10 -12.58 -1.35
CA TRP A 203 -19.79 -12.65 -2.62
C TRP A 203 -19.16 -11.68 -3.64
N GLY A 204 -18.78 -12.21 -4.77
CA GLY A 204 -18.22 -11.44 -5.86
C GLY A 204 -16.72 -11.19 -5.79
N TRP A 205 -16.08 -11.56 -4.70
CA TRP A 205 -14.65 -11.62 -4.59
C TRP A 205 -14.17 -12.99 -5.05
N GLY A 206 -13.20 -13.03 -5.95
CA GLY A 206 -12.52 -14.25 -6.36
C GLY A 206 -11.03 -14.01 -6.29
N VAL A 207 -10.30 -14.91 -5.68
CA VAL A 207 -8.83 -14.93 -5.71
C VAL A 207 -8.44 -16.12 -6.57
N ALA A 208 -8.23 -15.86 -7.86
CA ALA A 208 -7.87 -16.89 -8.83
C ALA A 208 -6.49 -17.48 -8.54
N SER A 209 -5.52 -16.64 -8.15
CA SER A 209 -4.19 -17.04 -7.72
C SER A 209 -3.88 -16.44 -6.36
N ALA A 210 -3.71 -17.27 -5.34
CA ALA A 210 -3.29 -16.84 -4.02
C ALA A 210 -1.85 -16.31 -4.06
N GLU A 211 -0.98 -16.87 -4.90
CA GLU A 211 0.40 -16.45 -5.08
C GLU A 211 0.48 -15.04 -5.67
N HIS A 212 -0.20 -14.79 -6.79
CA HIS A 212 -0.28 -13.47 -7.40
C HIS A 212 -0.82 -12.41 -6.41
N TRP A 213 -1.86 -12.78 -5.64
CA TRP A 213 -2.45 -11.89 -4.63
C TRP A 213 -1.45 -11.51 -3.56
N THR A 214 -0.79 -12.49 -2.93
CA THR A 214 0.17 -12.24 -1.85
C THR A 214 1.40 -11.50 -2.35
N GLU A 215 1.93 -11.84 -3.52
CA GLU A 215 3.07 -11.19 -4.15
C GLU A 215 2.81 -9.69 -4.39
N ARG A 216 1.60 -9.31 -4.83
CA ARG A 216 1.20 -7.91 -4.98
C ARG A 216 1.28 -7.13 -3.66
N TYR A 217 0.76 -7.71 -2.57
CA TYR A 217 0.79 -7.08 -1.25
C TYR A 217 2.20 -7.02 -0.67
N ASP A 218 3.01 -8.04 -0.91
CA ASP A 218 4.42 -8.02 -0.53
C ASP A 218 5.17 -6.91 -1.27
N LEU A 219 4.97 -6.77 -2.58
CA LEU A 219 5.63 -5.73 -3.38
C LEU A 219 5.24 -4.32 -2.95
N ILE A 220 3.95 -4.04 -2.74
CA ILE A 220 3.50 -2.70 -2.31
C ILE A 220 4.07 -2.32 -0.95
N LEU A 221 4.20 -3.29 -0.01
CA LEU A 221 4.79 -3.05 1.30
C LEU A 221 6.30 -2.74 1.20
N ILE A 222 7.04 -3.46 0.35
CA ILE A 222 8.47 -3.18 0.10
C ILE A 222 8.63 -1.77 -0.49
N ILE A 223 7.81 -1.40 -1.47
CA ILE A 223 7.89 -0.08 -2.11
C ILE A 223 7.51 1.01 -1.10
N ALA A 224 6.50 0.78 -0.25
CA ALA A 224 6.13 1.73 0.81
C ALA A 224 7.24 1.90 1.87
N LEU A 225 7.93 0.82 2.26
CA LEU A 225 9.12 0.90 3.12
C LEU A 225 10.26 1.65 2.41
N GLY A 226 10.41 1.48 1.09
CA GLY A 226 11.36 2.24 0.28
C GLY A 226 11.06 3.75 0.28
N GLU A 227 9.79 4.14 0.27
CA GLU A 227 9.38 5.55 0.40
C GLU A 227 9.86 6.14 1.73
N SER A 228 9.77 5.41 2.84
CA SER A 228 10.27 5.89 4.13
C SER A 228 11.77 6.15 4.13
N VAL A 229 12.56 5.38 3.39
CA VAL A 229 14.01 5.62 3.21
C VAL A 229 14.24 6.92 2.43
N ILE A 230 13.41 7.17 1.40
CA ILE A 230 13.45 8.43 0.63
C ILE A 230 13.11 9.61 1.54
N SER A 231 12.09 9.51 2.39
CA SER A 231 11.70 10.55 3.35
C SER A 231 12.81 10.87 4.34
N VAL A 232 13.53 9.86 4.86
CA VAL A 232 14.73 10.06 5.68
C VAL A 232 15.82 10.79 4.89
N GLY A 233 16.06 10.41 3.64
CA GLY A 233 17.02 11.05 2.75
C GLY A 233 16.69 12.53 2.48
N VAL A 234 15.42 12.82 2.23
CA VAL A 234 14.92 14.19 2.00
C VAL A 234 15.04 15.04 3.28
N GLY A 235 14.68 14.48 4.44
CA GLY A 235 14.77 15.16 5.75
C GLY A 235 16.22 15.52 6.10
N SER A 236 17.20 14.73 5.67
CA SER A 236 18.61 14.97 5.93
C SER A 236 19.18 16.23 5.23
N ASN A 237 18.43 16.81 4.29
CA ASN A 237 18.84 17.97 3.48
C ASN A 237 20.25 17.83 2.83
N LEU A 238 20.68 16.58 2.58
CA LEU A 238 22.01 16.26 2.05
C LEU A 238 22.22 16.71 0.59
N LEU A 239 21.15 17.08 -0.10
CA LEU A 239 21.23 17.59 -1.47
C LEU A 239 21.75 19.04 -1.44
N GLY A 240 23.05 19.19 -1.61
CA GLY A 240 23.71 20.50 -1.76
C GLY A 240 24.43 21.03 -0.51
N GLN A 241 24.41 20.33 0.61
CA GLN A 241 25.20 20.64 1.81
C GLN A 241 26.16 19.48 2.15
N PRO A 242 27.37 19.76 2.69
CA PRO A 242 28.21 18.67 3.16
C PRO A 242 27.54 17.95 4.34
N PRO A 243 27.53 16.60 4.34
CA PRO A 243 26.85 15.83 5.39
C PRO A 243 27.52 16.04 6.74
N THR A 244 26.73 16.32 7.77
CA THR A 244 27.20 16.35 9.16
C THR A 244 27.22 14.94 9.74
N TRP A 245 28.12 14.68 10.71
CA TRP A 245 28.16 13.36 11.36
C TRP A 245 26.85 12.94 12.02
N PRO A 246 26.08 13.83 12.69
CA PRO A 246 24.75 13.49 13.19
C PRO A 246 23.77 13.10 12.09
N ALA A 247 23.78 13.78 10.93
CA ALA A 247 22.92 13.44 9.79
C ALA A 247 23.29 12.06 9.20
N VAL A 248 24.59 11.75 9.09
CA VAL A 248 25.04 10.42 8.66
C VAL A 248 24.60 9.35 9.65
N ALA A 249 24.75 9.58 10.96
CA ALA A 249 24.28 8.65 11.98
C ALA A 249 22.75 8.44 11.91
N ALA A 250 21.97 9.50 11.72
CA ALA A 250 20.52 9.41 11.55
C ALA A 250 20.13 8.61 10.31
N ALA A 251 20.81 8.82 9.18
CA ALA A 251 20.56 8.05 7.96
C ALA A 251 20.86 6.55 8.15
N VAL A 252 21.97 6.20 8.80
CA VAL A 252 22.33 4.82 9.12
C VAL A 252 21.28 4.19 10.05
N LEU A 253 20.88 4.88 11.12
CA LEU A 253 19.82 4.43 12.04
C LEU A 253 18.50 4.24 11.29
N GLY A 254 18.15 5.15 10.37
CA GLY A 254 16.95 5.03 9.53
C GLY A 254 16.94 3.77 8.68
N ILE A 255 18.08 3.37 8.12
CA ILE A 255 18.20 2.11 7.36
C ILE A 255 18.04 0.90 8.28
N PHE A 256 18.73 0.86 9.43
CA PHE A 256 18.58 -0.26 10.39
C PHE A 256 17.16 -0.39 10.91
N PHE A 257 16.53 0.72 11.20
CA PHE A 257 15.15 0.80 11.64
C PHE A 257 14.18 0.27 10.54
N THR A 258 14.27 0.77 9.31
CA THR A 258 13.44 0.31 8.19
C THR A 258 13.67 -1.17 7.90
N ALA A 259 14.92 -1.63 7.96
CA ALA A 259 15.27 -3.05 7.81
C ALA A 259 14.63 -3.91 8.91
N ALA A 260 14.57 -3.42 10.16
CA ALA A 260 13.89 -4.13 11.25
C ALA A 260 12.39 -4.28 11.00
N LEU A 261 11.71 -3.24 10.48
CA LEU A 261 10.29 -3.31 10.09
C LEU A 261 10.07 -4.28 8.93
N TRP A 262 10.96 -4.25 7.92
CA TRP A 262 10.95 -5.21 6.84
C TRP A 262 11.08 -6.64 7.37
N TRP A 263 12.07 -6.88 8.25
CA TRP A 263 12.31 -8.19 8.86
C TRP A 263 11.12 -8.70 9.66
N ALA A 264 10.48 -7.82 10.44
CA ALA A 264 9.31 -8.15 11.23
C ALA A 264 8.14 -8.73 10.42
N HIS A 265 8.02 -8.39 9.13
CA HIS A 265 6.99 -8.95 8.25
C HIS A 265 7.51 -10.13 7.42
N TYR A 266 8.65 -9.95 6.73
CA TYR A 266 9.09 -10.88 5.67
C TYR A 266 9.82 -12.12 6.17
N ASP A 267 10.30 -12.12 7.40
CA ASP A 267 11.03 -13.27 7.92
C ASP A 267 10.10 -14.47 8.22
N MET A 268 8.92 -14.21 8.79
CA MET A 268 7.98 -15.27 9.17
C MET A 268 6.54 -15.00 8.74
N ILE A 269 6.01 -13.81 9.00
CA ILE A 269 4.56 -13.57 8.91
C ILE A 269 4.10 -13.59 7.45
N GLY A 270 4.76 -12.89 6.56
CA GLY A 270 4.42 -12.86 5.13
C GLY A 270 4.44 -14.26 4.52
N PRO A 271 5.57 -15.01 4.59
CA PRO A 271 5.64 -16.37 4.07
C PRO A 271 4.63 -17.34 4.69
N ALA A 272 4.42 -17.28 6.01
CA ALA A 272 3.45 -18.14 6.68
C ALA A 272 2.00 -17.79 6.29
N ALA A 273 1.67 -16.50 6.15
CA ALA A 273 0.35 -16.05 5.70
C ALA A 273 0.08 -16.45 4.25
N ARG A 274 1.11 -16.42 3.36
CA ARG A 274 1.01 -16.93 2.00
C ARG A 274 0.65 -18.41 2.00
N ILE A 275 1.36 -19.24 2.77
CA ILE A 275 1.06 -20.67 2.89
C ILE A 275 -0.36 -20.89 3.44
N ALA A 276 -0.79 -20.13 4.46
CA ALA A 276 -2.12 -20.21 5.03
C ALA A 276 -3.20 -19.85 4.01
N LEU A 277 -2.98 -18.84 3.17
CA LEU A 277 -3.91 -18.47 2.10
C LEU A 277 -3.99 -19.55 1.01
N HIS A 278 -2.86 -20.14 0.63
CA HIS A 278 -2.80 -21.26 -0.32
C HIS A 278 -3.55 -22.50 0.20
N ALA A 279 -3.35 -22.85 1.46
CA ALA A 279 -4.03 -23.99 2.10
C ALA A 279 -5.53 -23.79 2.28
N SER A 280 -6.01 -22.55 2.24
CA SER A 280 -7.44 -22.23 2.37
C SER A 280 -8.17 -22.48 1.05
N GLN A 281 -9.46 -22.91 1.14
CA GLN A 281 -10.29 -23.17 -0.03
C GLN A 281 -11.48 -22.19 -0.07
N ASP A 282 -11.91 -21.85 -1.28
CA ASP A 282 -13.14 -21.10 -1.60
C ASP A 282 -13.44 -19.89 -0.66
N GLY A 283 -14.58 -19.93 0.03
CA GLY A 283 -15.05 -18.84 0.88
C GLY A 283 -14.07 -18.38 1.96
N PRO A 284 -13.44 -19.28 2.75
CA PRO A 284 -12.38 -18.94 3.71
C PRO A 284 -11.17 -18.26 3.09
N ARG A 285 -10.74 -18.66 1.88
CA ARG A 285 -9.64 -18.00 1.13
C ARG A 285 -10.00 -16.56 0.80
N VAL A 286 -11.19 -16.36 0.24
CA VAL A 286 -11.69 -15.03 -0.13
C VAL A 286 -11.86 -14.15 1.10
N ALA A 287 -12.41 -14.69 2.20
CA ALA A 287 -12.55 -13.94 3.46
C ALA A 287 -11.18 -13.53 4.02
N MET A 288 -10.19 -14.43 3.99
CA MET A 288 -8.82 -14.12 4.43
C MET A 288 -8.15 -13.07 3.54
N ALA A 289 -8.27 -13.20 2.22
CA ALA A 289 -7.72 -12.24 1.26
C ALA A 289 -8.32 -10.84 1.45
N ARG A 290 -9.63 -10.74 1.68
CA ARG A 290 -10.30 -9.48 1.97
C ARG A 290 -9.87 -8.92 3.33
N ASP A 291 -10.06 -9.69 4.41
CA ASP A 291 -9.91 -9.17 5.77
C ASP A 291 -8.45 -8.87 6.10
N ALA A 292 -7.54 -9.83 5.84
CA ALA A 292 -6.13 -9.65 6.18
C ALA A 292 -5.45 -8.68 5.21
N TYR A 293 -5.57 -8.91 3.92
CA TYR A 293 -4.81 -8.14 2.92
C TYR A 293 -5.49 -6.82 2.57
N ALA A 294 -6.79 -6.81 2.22
CA ALA A 294 -7.41 -5.55 1.81
C ALA A 294 -7.68 -4.59 2.98
N TYR A 295 -8.04 -5.09 4.18
CA TYR A 295 -8.36 -4.23 5.33
C TYR A 295 -7.21 -4.05 6.32
N LEU A 296 -6.59 -5.15 6.79
CA LEU A 296 -5.59 -5.06 7.86
C LEU A 296 -4.20 -4.66 7.36
N PHE A 297 -3.94 -4.66 6.07
CA PHE A 297 -2.74 -4.06 5.48
C PHE A 297 -2.77 -2.53 5.51
N LEU A 298 -3.94 -1.91 5.42
CA LEU A 298 -4.06 -0.45 5.44
C LEU A 298 -3.46 0.19 6.71
N PRO A 299 -3.71 -0.30 7.94
CA PRO A 299 -3.01 0.19 9.13
C PRO A 299 -1.49 0.08 9.05
N MET A 300 -0.96 -0.96 8.39
CA MET A 300 0.49 -1.10 8.20
C MET A 300 1.02 0.01 7.29
N ILE A 301 0.37 0.25 6.17
CA ILE A 301 0.73 1.34 5.23
C ILE A 301 0.57 2.70 5.90
N ALA A 302 -0.53 2.93 6.63
CA ALA A 302 -0.73 4.15 7.40
C ALA A 302 0.39 4.37 8.43
N GLY A 303 0.79 3.31 9.12
CA GLY A 303 1.93 3.33 10.04
C GLY A 303 3.23 3.74 9.35
N ILE A 304 3.52 3.20 8.15
CA ILE A 304 4.68 3.57 7.35
C ILE A 304 4.66 5.07 6.98
N ILE A 305 3.55 5.60 6.50
CA ILE A 305 3.42 7.01 6.15
C ILE A 305 3.60 7.91 7.38
N LEU A 306 3.00 7.53 8.52
CA LEU A 306 3.13 8.32 9.76
C LEU A 306 4.56 8.33 10.27
N PHE A 307 5.24 7.18 10.30
CA PHE A 307 6.64 7.18 10.76
C PHE A 307 7.58 7.85 9.74
N ALA A 308 7.31 7.73 8.43
CA ALA A 308 8.09 8.44 7.42
C ALA A 308 8.01 9.95 7.60
N LEU A 309 6.80 10.47 7.85
CA LEU A 309 6.57 11.87 8.20
C LEU A 309 7.35 12.28 9.48
N GLY A 310 7.23 11.47 10.54
CA GLY A 310 7.97 11.70 11.78
C GLY A 310 9.48 11.64 11.59
N ALA A 311 9.98 10.68 10.82
CA ALA A 311 11.39 10.52 10.50
C ALA A 311 11.92 11.71 9.69
N GLU A 312 11.20 12.20 8.69
CA GLU A 312 11.56 13.40 7.91
C GLU A 312 11.75 14.61 8.85
N MET A 313 10.79 14.83 9.77
CA MET A 313 10.87 15.93 10.73
C MET A 313 12.07 15.81 11.69
N ILE A 314 12.29 14.62 12.23
CA ILE A 314 13.39 14.35 13.18
C ILE A 314 14.74 14.48 12.48
N VAL A 315 14.90 13.92 11.29
CA VAL A 315 16.15 13.96 10.54
C VAL A 315 16.43 15.38 10.05
N HIS A 316 15.39 16.14 9.65
CA HIS A 316 15.53 17.54 9.33
C HIS A 316 16.08 18.36 10.52
N GLN A 317 15.55 18.14 11.72
CA GLN A 317 16.07 18.79 12.94
C GLN A 317 17.52 18.41 13.25
N ILE A 318 17.90 17.14 13.04
CA ILE A 318 19.29 16.66 13.25
C ILE A 318 20.24 17.27 12.22
N ALA A 319 19.78 17.45 11.00
CA ALA A 319 20.61 17.95 9.88
C ALA A 319 20.76 19.47 9.89
N ASP A 320 19.89 20.21 10.56
CA ASP A 320 19.94 21.68 10.61
C ASP A 320 21.11 22.14 11.48
N PRO A 321 22.13 22.84 10.91
CA PRO A 321 23.28 23.32 11.65
C PRO A 321 22.94 24.44 12.65
N HIS A 322 21.78 25.10 12.52
CA HIS A 322 21.33 26.16 13.40
C HIS A 322 20.62 25.63 14.66
N VAL A 323 20.25 24.34 14.67
CA VAL A 323 19.60 23.69 15.80
C VAL A 323 20.66 22.99 16.68
N PRO A 324 20.85 23.42 17.93
CA PRO A 324 21.80 22.76 18.84
C PRO A 324 21.40 21.30 19.09
N GLN A 325 22.34 20.37 18.89
CA GLN A 325 22.10 18.93 18.95
C GLN A 325 21.67 18.39 20.32
N HIS A 326 21.86 19.18 21.37
CA HIS A 326 21.45 18.82 22.75
C HIS A 326 20.01 19.22 23.09
N LEU A 327 19.34 19.99 22.23
CA LEU A 327 17.96 20.40 22.48
C LEU A 327 17.00 19.21 22.26
N SER A 328 16.01 19.16 23.13
CA SER A 328 14.91 18.22 23.01
C SER A 328 14.12 18.44 21.74
N THR A 329 13.52 17.37 21.25
CA THR A 329 12.67 17.43 20.05
C THR A 329 11.37 18.16 20.37
N GLN A 330 11.14 19.30 19.71
CA GLN A 330 9.89 20.02 19.84
C GLN A 330 8.92 19.62 18.71
N GLY A 331 7.62 19.57 19.04
CA GLY A 331 6.57 19.34 18.07
C GLY A 331 6.19 17.85 17.87
N PRO A 332 5.44 17.55 16.79
CA PRO A 332 4.81 16.25 16.60
C PRO A 332 5.75 15.17 16.02
N GLY A 333 7.01 15.48 15.74
CA GLY A 333 7.94 14.53 15.08
C GLY A 333 8.09 13.22 15.85
N VAL A 334 8.36 13.26 17.18
CA VAL A 334 8.49 12.05 18.02
C VAL A 334 7.18 11.28 18.11
N PRO A 335 6.02 11.89 18.44
CA PRO A 335 4.74 11.18 18.44
C PRO A 335 4.40 10.52 17.11
N LEU A 336 4.69 11.17 15.99
CA LEU A 336 4.43 10.62 14.66
C LEU A 336 5.36 9.45 14.34
N LEU A 337 6.65 9.59 14.64
CA LEU A 337 7.66 8.57 14.41
C LEU A 337 7.34 7.30 15.21
N PHE A 338 7.18 7.42 16.54
CA PHE A 338 6.86 6.29 17.42
C PHE A 338 5.45 5.75 17.19
N GLY A 339 4.46 6.63 17.05
CA GLY A 339 3.07 6.27 16.79
C GLY A 339 2.89 5.55 15.46
N GLY A 340 3.61 5.97 14.41
CA GLY A 340 3.64 5.28 13.12
C GLY A 340 4.17 3.85 13.23
N VAL A 341 5.24 3.64 14.00
CA VAL A 341 5.79 2.30 14.26
C VAL A 341 4.81 1.45 15.07
N ILE A 342 4.19 2.00 16.08
CA ILE A 342 3.15 1.33 16.87
C ILE A 342 2.00 0.91 15.94
N CYS A 343 1.54 1.80 15.08
CA CYS A 343 0.48 1.53 14.11
C CYS A 343 0.87 0.40 13.15
N TYR A 344 2.11 0.41 12.62
CA TYR A 344 2.64 -0.65 11.77
C TYR A 344 2.67 -2.00 12.49
N ILE A 345 3.23 -2.06 13.69
CA ILE A 345 3.32 -3.30 14.47
C ILE A 345 1.94 -3.81 14.84
N CYS A 346 1.01 -2.94 15.26
CA CYS A 346 -0.37 -3.32 15.56
C CYS A 346 -1.09 -3.87 14.31
N GLY A 347 -0.95 -3.20 13.16
CA GLY A 347 -1.49 -3.68 11.88
C GLY A 347 -0.94 -5.06 11.52
N ASN A 348 0.36 -5.25 11.68
CA ASN A 348 1.04 -6.52 11.43
C ASN A 348 0.59 -7.63 12.41
N MET A 349 0.37 -7.30 13.68
CA MET A 349 -0.19 -8.24 14.67
C MET A 349 -1.64 -8.64 14.34
N LEU A 350 -2.47 -7.69 13.93
CA LEU A 350 -3.84 -7.98 13.50
C LEU A 350 -3.86 -8.84 12.23
N PHE A 351 -2.97 -8.55 11.28
CA PHE A 351 -2.76 -9.38 10.09
C PHE A 351 -2.35 -10.81 10.47
N GLN A 352 -1.36 -10.95 11.37
CA GLN A 352 -0.93 -12.24 11.91
C GLN A 352 -2.08 -12.98 12.59
N LEU A 353 -2.84 -12.31 13.44
CA LEU A 353 -3.98 -12.90 14.16
C LEU A 353 -5.05 -13.41 13.18
N ARG A 354 -5.33 -12.66 12.10
CA ARG A 354 -6.33 -13.04 11.10
C ARG A 354 -5.88 -14.19 10.21
N THR A 355 -4.60 -14.26 9.86
CA THR A 355 -4.04 -15.27 8.95
C THR A 355 -3.59 -16.53 9.66
N LEU A 356 -2.87 -16.39 10.76
CA LEU A 356 -2.22 -17.50 11.48
C LEU A 356 -2.91 -17.88 12.80
N ARG A 357 -3.87 -17.06 13.26
CA ARG A 357 -4.57 -17.22 14.55
C ARG A 357 -3.62 -17.27 15.75
N THR A 358 -2.47 -16.62 15.63
CA THR A 358 -1.44 -16.53 16.67
C THR A 358 -1.14 -15.08 16.97
N LEU A 359 -0.71 -14.80 18.20
CA LEU A 359 -0.32 -13.47 18.65
C LEU A 359 1.11 -13.53 19.19
N SER A 360 1.98 -12.60 18.73
CA SER A 360 3.34 -12.47 19.24
C SER A 360 3.37 -11.58 20.47
N TRP A 361 3.64 -12.16 21.66
CA TRP A 361 3.76 -11.41 22.90
C TRP A 361 4.98 -10.49 22.92
N THR A 362 6.03 -10.80 22.18
CA THR A 362 7.19 -9.92 21.99
C THR A 362 6.78 -8.59 21.36
N ARG A 363 5.88 -8.62 20.38
CA ARG A 363 5.33 -7.42 19.74
C ARG A 363 4.41 -6.63 20.65
N VAL A 364 3.59 -7.32 21.44
CA VAL A 364 2.75 -6.66 22.46
C VAL A 364 3.63 -5.90 23.44
N GLY A 365 4.67 -6.54 23.96
CA GLY A 365 5.65 -5.90 24.85
C GLY A 365 6.36 -4.71 24.18
N THR A 366 6.71 -4.85 22.90
CA THR A 366 7.34 -3.77 22.12
C THR A 366 6.41 -2.57 21.93
N VAL A 367 5.15 -2.79 21.59
CA VAL A 367 4.14 -1.72 21.44
C VAL A 367 3.98 -0.96 22.77
N LEU A 368 3.85 -1.69 23.88
CA LEU A 368 3.75 -1.07 25.22
C LEU A 368 5.00 -0.28 25.58
N LEU A 369 6.18 -0.83 25.30
CA LEU A 369 7.47 -0.17 25.53
C LEU A 369 7.61 1.10 24.68
N LEU A 370 7.29 1.04 23.40
CA LEU A 370 7.30 2.21 22.51
C LEU A 370 6.33 3.28 23.02
N ALA A 371 5.10 2.91 23.38
CA ALA A 371 4.11 3.86 23.90
C ALA A 371 4.58 4.52 25.20
N ALA A 372 5.16 3.74 26.12
CA ALA A 372 5.72 4.26 27.37
C ALA A 372 6.96 5.15 27.15
N THR A 373 7.67 4.96 26.06
CA THR A 373 8.89 5.73 25.73
C THR A 373 8.55 7.09 25.10
N ILE A 374 7.40 7.28 24.47
CA ILE A 374 7.03 8.55 23.81
C ILE A 374 7.20 9.78 24.73
N PRO A 375 6.66 9.81 25.98
CA PRO A 375 6.83 10.96 26.85
C PRO A 375 8.28 11.31 27.15
N VAL A 376 9.14 10.30 27.33
CA VAL A 376 10.57 10.48 27.59
C VAL A 376 11.29 10.93 26.32
N ALA A 377 10.94 10.34 25.18
CA ALA A 377 11.56 10.64 23.88
C ALA A 377 11.33 12.09 23.43
N GLN A 378 10.27 12.75 23.87
CA GLN A 378 10.01 14.17 23.63
C GLN A 378 10.97 15.11 24.39
N HIS A 379 11.62 14.62 25.45
CA HIS A 379 12.51 15.42 26.30
C HIS A 379 14.00 15.16 26.07
N ILE A 380 14.34 14.24 25.17
CA ILE A 380 15.73 13.92 24.81
C ILE A 380 16.08 14.46 23.41
N PRO A 381 17.37 14.59 23.07
CA PRO A 381 17.80 14.99 21.75
C PRO A 381 17.26 14.11 20.63
N ALA A 382 16.99 14.71 19.47
CA ALA A 382 16.38 14.04 18.31
C ALA A 382 17.13 12.75 17.89
N LEU A 383 18.47 12.79 17.84
CA LEU A 383 19.29 11.62 17.49
C LEU A 383 19.18 10.52 18.56
N ALA A 384 19.09 10.89 19.84
CA ALA A 384 18.90 9.93 20.93
C ALA A 384 17.51 9.27 20.84
N ALA A 385 16.45 10.03 20.54
CA ALA A 385 15.10 9.49 20.32
C ALA A 385 15.08 8.47 19.16
N LEU A 386 15.72 8.80 18.05
CA LEU A 386 15.83 7.88 16.89
C LEU A 386 16.65 6.64 17.25
N THR A 387 17.73 6.79 18.03
CA THR A 387 18.55 5.65 18.50
C THR A 387 17.75 4.71 19.39
N VAL A 388 16.97 5.27 20.34
CA VAL A 388 16.11 4.48 21.24
C VAL A 388 15.05 3.71 20.44
N LEU A 389 14.38 4.37 19.49
CA LEU A 389 13.40 3.71 18.61
C LEU A 389 14.04 2.55 17.85
N THR A 390 15.20 2.80 17.21
CA THR A 390 15.93 1.79 16.45
C THR A 390 16.35 0.62 17.34
N ALA A 391 16.87 0.90 18.53
CA ALA A 391 17.27 -0.13 19.48
C ALA A 391 16.09 -1.00 19.93
N ILE A 392 14.92 -0.41 20.20
CA ILE A 392 13.72 -1.15 20.59
C ILE A 392 13.23 -2.03 19.43
N THR A 393 13.17 -1.51 18.19
CA THR A 393 12.68 -2.26 17.03
C THR A 393 13.64 -3.37 16.61
N VAL A 394 14.93 -3.11 16.59
CA VAL A 394 15.97 -4.13 16.33
C VAL A 394 15.98 -5.17 17.45
N GLY A 395 15.85 -4.74 18.71
CA GLY A 395 15.75 -5.63 19.87
C GLY A 395 14.53 -6.56 19.79
N MET A 396 13.39 -6.06 19.33
CA MET A 396 12.20 -6.88 19.05
C MET A 396 12.51 -7.99 18.03
N VAL A 397 13.11 -7.62 16.91
CA VAL A 397 13.48 -8.58 15.86
C VAL A 397 14.49 -9.62 16.40
N ALA A 398 15.50 -9.17 17.12
CA ALA A 398 16.49 -10.07 17.73
C ALA A 398 15.84 -11.05 18.71
N ALA A 399 14.91 -10.58 19.56
CA ALA A 399 14.15 -11.43 20.47
C ALA A 399 13.28 -12.45 19.71
N GLU A 400 12.61 -12.04 18.62
CA GLU A 400 11.81 -12.96 17.79
C GLU A 400 12.70 -14.00 17.09
N VAL A 401 13.90 -13.63 16.65
CA VAL A 401 14.86 -14.58 16.08
C VAL A 401 15.20 -15.70 17.06
N VAL A 402 15.39 -15.35 18.33
CA VAL A 402 15.76 -16.33 19.37
C VAL A 402 14.55 -17.16 19.80
N VAL A 403 13.41 -16.50 20.04
CA VAL A 403 12.20 -17.15 20.59
C VAL A 403 11.56 -18.10 19.59
N PHE A 404 11.56 -17.76 18.30
CA PHE A 404 10.85 -18.53 17.26
C PHE A 404 11.79 -19.33 16.34
N ASP A 405 13.01 -19.66 16.78
CA ASP A 405 14.03 -20.30 15.95
C ASP A 405 13.58 -21.63 15.33
N GLU A 406 12.89 -22.49 16.08
CA GLU A 406 12.37 -23.76 15.55
C GLU A 406 11.31 -23.57 14.49
N GLY A 407 10.32 -22.69 14.74
CA GLY A 407 9.26 -22.37 13.79
C GLY A 407 9.82 -21.75 12.50
N ARG A 408 10.86 -20.92 12.60
CA ARG A 408 11.57 -20.31 11.48
C ARG A 408 12.29 -21.34 10.63
N ARG A 409 12.97 -22.31 11.26
CA ARG A 409 13.63 -23.40 10.52
C ARG A 409 12.62 -24.26 9.78
N ALA A 410 11.51 -24.63 10.42
CA ALA A 410 10.43 -25.38 9.78
C ALA A 410 9.84 -24.62 8.58
N LEU A 411 9.51 -23.34 8.77
CA LEU A 411 8.96 -22.49 7.69
C LEU A 411 9.94 -22.34 6.53
N ARG A 412 11.23 -22.10 6.82
CA ARG A 412 12.26 -22.00 5.77
C ARG A 412 12.42 -23.31 5.00
N GLY A 413 12.29 -24.44 5.67
CA GLY A 413 12.26 -25.75 5.02
C GLY A 413 11.11 -25.85 4.00
N LEU A 414 9.89 -25.53 4.42
CA LEU A 414 8.72 -25.54 3.53
C LEU A 414 8.86 -24.58 2.34
N VAL A 415 9.33 -23.34 2.59
CA VAL A 415 9.56 -22.35 1.51
C VAL A 415 10.65 -22.83 0.56
N PHE A 416 11.69 -23.48 1.07
CA PHE A 416 12.76 -24.03 0.23
C PHE A 416 12.25 -25.18 -0.64
N GLU A 417 11.47 -26.11 -0.09
CA GLU A 417 10.84 -27.21 -0.83
C GLU A 417 9.90 -26.68 -1.93
N GLU A 418 9.10 -25.68 -1.62
CA GLU A 418 8.22 -25.03 -2.59
C GLU A 418 9.02 -24.43 -3.76
N ARG A 419 10.09 -23.67 -3.45
CA ARG A 419 10.97 -23.07 -4.49
C ARG A 419 11.64 -24.12 -5.35
N THR A 420 12.22 -25.16 -4.76
CA THR A 420 12.90 -26.22 -5.51
C THR A 420 11.94 -26.99 -6.40
N SER A 421 10.69 -27.22 -5.97
CA SER A 421 9.66 -27.85 -6.79
C SER A 421 9.27 -26.98 -7.99
N HIS A 422 9.13 -25.67 -7.80
CA HIS A 422 8.86 -24.71 -8.90
C HIS A 422 10.02 -24.65 -9.89
N GLU A 423 11.26 -24.55 -9.43
CA GLU A 423 12.45 -24.52 -10.29
C GLU A 423 12.59 -25.82 -11.09
N ALA A 424 12.30 -26.96 -10.48
CA ALA A 424 12.29 -28.25 -11.17
C ALA A 424 11.21 -28.32 -12.27
N HIS A 425 10.01 -27.81 -11.99
CA HIS A 425 8.93 -27.72 -12.97
C HIS A 425 9.29 -26.81 -14.15
N GLU A 426 9.86 -25.64 -13.88
CA GLU A 426 10.31 -24.71 -14.92
C GLU A 426 11.47 -25.30 -15.75
N ALA A 427 12.38 -26.00 -15.09
CA ALA A 427 13.47 -26.69 -15.77
C ALA A 427 12.96 -27.79 -16.69
N ALA A 428 12.01 -28.62 -16.22
CA ALA A 428 11.37 -29.66 -17.00
C ALA A 428 10.56 -29.08 -18.18
N TYR A 429 9.88 -27.93 -17.97
CA TYR A 429 9.18 -27.23 -19.04
C TYR A 429 10.15 -26.73 -20.11
N ARG A 430 11.25 -26.08 -19.72
CA ARG A 430 12.31 -25.61 -20.64
C ARG A 430 12.99 -26.75 -21.40
N ALA A 431 13.23 -27.89 -20.75
CA ALA A 431 13.81 -29.07 -21.40
C ALA A 431 12.96 -29.57 -22.58
N ARG A 432 11.61 -29.56 -22.44
CA ARG A 432 10.68 -29.91 -23.53
C ARG A 432 10.79 -29.01 -24.77
N TRP A 433 11.15 -27.72 -24.56
CA TRP A 433 11.36 -26.80 -25.68
C TRP A 433 12.70 -26.97 -26.38
N HIS A 434 13.65 -27.66 -25.74
CA HIS A 434 14.97 -27.96 -26.29
C HIS A 434 15.08 -29.39 -26.87
N GLU A 435 14.07 -30.23 -26.67
CA GLU A 435 13.97 -31.48 -27.42
C GLU A 435 13.76 -31.12 -28.90
N PRO A 436 14.68 -31.55 -29.82
CA PRO A 436 14.46 -31.34 -31.24
C PRO A 436 13.12 -31.98 -31.58
N HIS A 437 12.21 -31.24 -32.21
CA HIS A 437 11.14 -31.87 -32.96
C HIS A 437 11.86 -32.74 -33.99
N GLU A 438 11.99 -34.02 -33.74
CA GLU A 438 12.25 -35.01 -34.81
C GLU A 438 11.13 -34.75 -35.81
N ARG A 439 11.47 -34.04 -36.88
CA ARG A 439 10.62 -33.98 -38.03
C ARG A 439 10.45 -35.40 -38.46
N ASP A 440 9.22 -35.89 -38.44
CA ASP A 440 8.81 -37.02 -39.29
C ASP A 440 9.16 -36.68 -40.74
N GLU A 441 10.41 -36.93 -41.09
CA GLU A 441 10.85 -37.16 -42.48
C GLU A 441 10.68 -38.65 -42.70
N GLY A 442 9.44 -39.07 -42.91
CA GLY A 442 9.09 -40.44 -43.21
C GLY A 442 7.79 -40.51 -43.98
N GLU A 443 7.92 -40.39 -45.28
CA GLU A 443 7.15 -40.87 -46.44
C GLU A 443 6.67 -39.75 -47.38
#